data_f00dfe2a2c5b373e0fb094f4184de832
#
_entry.id   f00dfe2a2c5b373e0fb094f4184de832
#
_cell.length_a   1.000
_cell.length_b   1.000
_cell.length_c   1.000
_cell.angle_alpha   90.00
_cell.angle_beta   90.00
_cell.angle_gamma   90.00
#
_symmetry.space_group_name_H-M   'P 1'
#
loop_
_entity.id
_entity.type
_entity.pdbx_description
1 polymer ?
#
loop_
_entity_poly.entity_id
_entity_poly.type
_entity_poly.pdbx_seq_one_letter_code
_entity_poly.pdbx_strand_id
1 'polypeptide(L)'
;MNKSVLGVKEFLETGFDLKTHLAEFLEISLVELESKLPNGIDDLAALHPGSFQPEDALDFYENKVGAAHLIDLAAWHLNSSNYIADTLRLQRKFASGKVLDFGGGIGTHALAATFLSDVEHVWFVDLNPQNRSFVQKRAKLLGVEDRISVHRDL
;
A
#
# COMPACT_ATOMS: atom_id res chain seq x y z
N MET A 1 -24.11 9.61 -4.40
CA MET A 1 -23.44 8.34 -4.73
C MET A 1 -23.11 7.62 -3.44
N ASN A 2 -23.65 6.42 -3.22
CA ASN A 2 -23.23 5.60 -2.08
C ASN A 2 -21.76 5.20 -2.32
N LYS A 3 -20.82 5.82 -1.58
CA LYS A 3 -19.44 5.31 -1.54
C LYS A 3 -19.54 3.90 -0.96
N SER A 4 -19.33 2.88 -1.78
CA SER A 4 -19.25 1.50 -1.29
C SER A 4 -18.10 1.45 -0.29
N VAL A 5 -18.38 0.97 0.89
CA VAL A 5 -17.37 0.83 1.94
C VAL A 5 -16.34 -0.18 1.46
N LEU A 6 -15.09 0.23 1.26
CA LEU A 6 -14.01 -0.70 1.01
C LEU A 6 -13.82 -1.60 2.22
N GLY A 7 -14.09 -2.86 2.04
CA GLY A 7 -14.04 -3.84 3.11
C GLY A 7 -13.33 -5.11 2.68
N VAL A 8 -13.43 -6.12 3.54
CA VAL A 8 -12.78 -7.42 3.32
C VAL A 8 -13.20 -8.05 2.00
N LYS A 9 -14.48 -7.94 1.63
CA LYS A 9 -15.01 -8.53 0.39
C LYS A 9 -14.35 -7.90 -0.84
N GLU A 10 -14.35 -6.58 -0.92
CA GLU A 10 -13.75 -5.83 -2.02
C GLU A 10 -12.25 -6.09 -2.11
N PHE A 11 -11.57 -6.24 -0.96
CA PHE A 11 -10.17 -6.62 -0.96
C PHE A 11 -9.94 -8.01 -1.53
N LEU A 12 -10.74 -9.01 -1.12
CA LEU A 12 -10.60 -10.39 -1.62
C LEU A 12 -10.90 -10.51 -3.11
N GLU A 13 -11.80 -9.68 -3.64
CA GLU A 13 -12.16 -9.68 -5.06
C GLU A 13 -11.10 -9.01 -5.94
N THR A 14 -10.59 -7.84 -5.54
CA THR A 14 -9.75 -7.00 -6.42
C THR A 14 -8.52 -6.40 -5.75
N GLY A 15 -8.33 -6.61 -4.43
CA GLY A 15 -7.29 -5.89 -3.67
C GLY A 15 -7.49 -4.38 -3.67
N PHE A 16 -8.75 -3.91 -3.73
CA PHE A 16 -9.12 -2.51 -3.97
C PHE A 16 -8.53 -1.98 -5.29
N ASP A 17 -8.74 -2.74 -6.37
CA ASP A 17 -8.22 -2.46 -7.72
C ASP A 17 -6.69 -2.30 -7.80
N LEU A 18 -5.97 -2.98 -6.90
CA LEU A 18 -4.52 -2.84 -6.73
C LEU A 18 -3.75 -3.00 -8.05
N LYS A 19 -4.03 -4.06 -8.82
CA LYS A 19 -3.32 -4.32 -10.08
C LYS A 19 -3.55 -3.19 -11.09
N THR A 20 -4.78 -2.74 -11.25
CA THR A 20 -5.14 -1.66 -12.18
C THR A 20 -4.45 -0.35 -11.78
N HIS A 21 -4.54 0.01 -10.51
CA HIS A 21 -3.91 1.23 -9.99
C HIS A 21 -2.38 1.19 -10.11
N LEU A 22 -1.77 0.02 -9.88
CA LEU A 22 -0.32 -0.14 -9.96
C LEU A 22 0.18 -0.10 -11.41
N ALA A 23 -0.51 -0.78 -12.32
CA ALA A 23 -0.18 -0.73 -13.75
C ALA A 23 -0.27 0.70 -14.30
N GLU A 24 -1.34 1.43 -13.94
CA GLU A 24 -1.49 2.84 -14.31
C GLU A 24 -0.42 3.76 -13.69
N PHE A 25 -0.03 3.49 -12.43
CA PHE A 25 1.02 4.26 -11.75
C PHE A 25 2.40 4.05 -12.38
N LEU A 26 2.71 2.82 -12.76
CA LEU A 26 3.98 2.44 -13.38
C LEU A 26 4.01 2.69 -14.90
N GLU A 27 2.88 3.13 -15.50
CA GLU A 27 2.73 3.36 -16.94
C GLU A 27 3.03 2.10 -17.78
N ILE A 28 2.63 0.93 -17.27
CA ILE A 28 2.78 -0.37 -17.95
C ILE A 28 1.42 -1.04 -18.18
N SER A 29 1.37 -2.03 -19.06
CA SER A 29 0.17 -2.83 -19.25
C SER A 29 -0.08 -3.78 -18.08
N LEU A 30 -1.35 -4.21 -17.89
CA LEU A 30 -1.68 -5.25 -16.90
C LEU A 30 -0.94 -6.56 -17.19
N VAL A 31 -0.77 -6.92 -18.46
CA VAL A 31 -0.02 -8.13 -18.86
C VAL A 31 1.44 -8.03 -18.42
N GLU A 32 2.06 -6.88 -18.60
CA GLU A 32 3.43 -6.64 -18.15
C GLU A 32 3.53 -6.68 -16.63
N LEU A 33 2.61 -6.04 -15.91
CA LEU A 33 2.57 -6.11 -14.44
C LEU A 33 2.44 -7.57 -13.97
N GLU A 34 1.51 -8.34 -14.54
CA GLU A 34 1.30 -9.74 -14.18
C GLU A 34 2.52 -10.61 -14.44
N SER A 35 3.34 -10.28 -15.43
CA SER A 35 4.62 -10.98 -15.67
C SER A 35 5.70 -10.64 -14.63
N LYS A 36 5.62 -9.46 -14.01
CA LYS A 36 6.59 -9.00 -12.98
C LYS A 36 6.24 -9.47 -11.57
N LEU A 37 4.95 -9.58 -11.25
CA LEU A 37 4.50 -9.91 -9.89
C LEU A 37 5.10 -11.21 -9.33
N PRO A 38 5.23 -12.34 -10.07
CA PRO A 38 5.80 -13.57 -9.55
C PRO A 38 7.25 -13.44 -9.09
N ASN A 39 8.01 -12.51 -9.67
CA ASN A 39 9.43 -12.28 -9.38
C ASN A 39 9.66 -11.12 -8.42
N GLY A 40 8.60 -10.43 -7.97
CA GLY A 40 8.72 -9.20 -7.17
C GLY A 40 9.56 -9.37 -5.92
N ILE A 41 9.42 -10.48 -5.21
CA ILE A 41 10.19 -10.79 -3.99
C ILE A 41 11.67 -10.99 -4.33
N ASP A 42 11.98 -11.76 -5.38
CA ASP A 42 13.35 -12.03 -5.78
C ASP A 42 14.04 -10.78 -6.34
N ASP A 43 13.32 -9.97 -7.11
CA ASP A 43 13.81 -8.70 -7.65
C ASP A 43 14.15 -7.71 -6.53
N LEU A 44 13.32 -7.62 -5.49
CA LEU A 44 13.61 -6.80 -4.31
C LEU A 44 14.78 -7.36 -3.51
N ALA A 45 14.83 -8.68 -3.31
CA ALA A 45 15.91 -9.33 -2.58
C ALA A 45 17.27 -9.12 -3.27
N ALA A 46 17.30 -9.06 -4.60
CA ALA A 46 18.51 -8.78 -5.36
C ALA A 46 19.06 -7.36 -5.15
N LEU A 47 18.21 -6.41 -4.74
CA LEU A 47 18.64 -5.04 -4.37
C LEU A 47 19.15 -4.95 -2.93
N HIS A 48 18.89 -5.96 -2.10
CA HIS A 48 19.23 -5.96 -0.70
C HIS A 48 20.75 -6.18 -0.49
N PRO A 49 21.43 -5.36 0.31
CA PRO A 49 22.89 -5.41 0.47
C PRO A 49 23.42 -6.60 1.32
N GLY A 50 22.56 -7.56 1.69
CA GLY A 50 22.91 -8.75 2.46
C GLY A 50 22.92 -8.53 3.97
N SER A 51 23.45 -7.41 4.47
CA SER A 51 23.36 -7.01 5.87
C SER A 51 22.95 -5.55 5.96
N PHE A 52 22.00 -5.25 6.84
CA PHE A 52 21.57 -3.89 7.13
C PHE A 52 22.17 -3.41 8.44
N GLN A 53 22.83 -2.24 8.40
CA GLN A 53 22.94 -1.39 9.57
C GLN A 53 21.71 -0.46 9.62
N PRO A 54 21.28 0.02 10.80
CA PRO A 54 20.10 0.90 10.89
C PRO A 54 20.19 2.14 9.98
N GLU A 55 21.37 2.68 9.79
CA GLU A 55 21.63 3.85 8.95
C GLU A 55 21.41 3.52 7.45
N ASP A 56 21.76 2.30 7.03
CA ASP A 56 21.63 1.84 5.65
C ASP A 56 20.16 1.63 5.26
N ALA A 57 19.30 1.31 6.23
CA ALA A 57 17.88 1.09 5.99
C ALA A 57 17.18 2.35 5.45
N LEU A 58 17.50 3.51 6.00
CA LEU A 58 16.97 4.80 5.52
C LEU A 58 17.31 5.03 4.06
N ASP A 59 18.60 4.94 3.71
CA ASP A 59 19.07 5.15 2.34
C ASP A 59 18.50 4.09 1.38
N PHE A 60 18.38 2.85 1.82
CA PHE A 60 17.81 1.78 1.01
C PHE A 60 16.35 2.07 0.63
N TYR A 61 15.48 2.29 1.61
CA TYR A 61 14.06 2.52 1.35
C TYR A 61 13.77 3.86 0.68
N GLU A 62 14.57 4.88 0.95
CA GLU A 62 14.36 6.21 0.38
C GLU A 62 14.94 6.35 -1.04
N ASN A 63 16.10 5.75 -1.32
CA ASN A 63 16.86 6.06 -2.52
C ASN A 63 17.13 4.88 -3.46
N LYS A 64 17.09 3.63 -2.96
CA LYS A 64 17.54 2.46 -3.76
C LYS A 64 16.42 1.54 -4.21
N VAL A 65 15.42 1.29 -3.35
CA VAL A 65 14.40 0.27 -3.62
C VAL A 65 13.38 0.68 -4.69
N GLY A 66 13.07 1.96 -4.79
CA GLY A 66 12.20 2.51 -5.83
C GLY A 66 10.86 1.76 -5.99
N ALA A 67 10.43 1.59 -7.24
CA ALA A 67 9.19 0.91 -7.59
C ALA A 67 9.23 -0.62 -7.39
N ALA A 68 10.42 -1.23 -7.26
CA ALA A 68 10.53 -2.66 -6.98
C ALA A 68 9.83 -3.04 -5.66
N HIS A 69 9.86 -2.15 -4.66
CA HIS A 69 9.14 -2.34 -3.40
C HIS A 69 7.61 -2.39 -3.58
N LEU A 70 7.06 -1.59 -4.50
CA LEU A 70 5.63 -1.63 -4.81
C LEU A 70 5.21 -2.96 -5.42
N ILE A 71 6.02 -3.49 -6.33
CA ILE A 71 5.74 -4.77 -7.00
C ILE A 71 5.85 -5.93 -6.00
N ASP A 72 6.88 -5.94 -5.15
CA ASP A 72 7.04 -6.92 -4.08
C ASP A 72 5.86 -6.90 -3.11
N LEU A 73 5.51 -5.74 -2.57
CA LEU A 73 4.38 -5.59 -1.66
C LEU A 73 3.05 -5.99 -2.30
N ALA A 74 2.83 -5.64 -3.58
CA ALA A 74 1.64 -6.05 -4.30
C ALA A 74 1.57 -7.58 -4.47
N ALA A 75 2.68 -8.21 -4.84
CA ALA A 75 2.76 -9.66 -4.94
C ALA A 75 2.47 -10.33 -3.59
N TRP A 76 3.07 -9.84 -2.51
CA TRP A 76 2.84 -10.36 -1.17
C TRP A 76 1.39 -10.21 -0.71
N HIS A 77 0.79 -9.02 -0.89
CA HIS A 77 -0.61 -8.77 -0.52
C HIS A 77 -1.59 -9.67 -1.28
N LEU A 78 -1.37 -9.86 -2.57
CA LEU A 78 -2.21 -10.72 -3.40
C LEU A 78 -2.07 -12.20 -3.04
N ASN A 79 -0.84 -12.65 -2.73
CA ASN A 79 -0.57 -14.04 -2.34
C ASN A 79 -0.96 -14.34 -0.88
N SER A 80 -1.01 -13.31 -0.02
CA SER A 80 -1.37 -13.42 1.39
C SER A 80 -2.76 -12.86 1.69
N SER A 81 -3.68 -12.94 0.75
CA SER A 81 -4.98 -12.29 0.80
C SER A 81 -5.80 -12.64 2.06
N ASN A 82 -5.74 -13.88 2.55
CA ASN A 82 -6.42 -14.27 3.78
C ASN A 82 -5.86 -13.56 5.01
N TYR A 83 -4.54 -13.44 5.11
CA TYR A 83 -3.89 -12.72 6.21
C TYR A 83 -4.27 -11.23 6.20
N ILE A 84 -4.21 -10.59 5.04
CA ILE A 84 -4.62 -9.19 4.89
C ILE A 84 -6.11 -9.03 5.22
N ALA A 85 -6.96 -9.95 4.78
CA ALA A 85 -8.38 -9.93 5.10
C ALA A 85 -8.64 -9.99 6.62
N ASP A 86 -7.88 -10.80 7.35
CA ASP A 86 -8.00 -10.88 8.82
C ASP A 86 -7.55 -9.59 9.51
N THR A 87 -6.46 -8.97 9.05
CA THR A 87 -6.01 -7.68 9.57
C THR A 87 -7.01 -6.55 9.28
N LEU A 88 -7.65 -6.56 8.10
CA LEU A 88 -8.74 -5.62 7.77
C LEU A 88 -9.98 -5.81 8.66
N ARG A 89 -10.31 -7.06 9.03
CA ARG A 89 -11.40 -7.33 9.99
C ARG A 89 -11.10 -6.76 11.37
N LEU A 90 -9.85 -6.91 11.83
CA LEU A 90 -9.41 -6.32 13.11
C LEU A 90 -9.44 -4.80 13.04
N GLN A 91 -8.91 -4.21 11.98
CA GLN A 91 -8.94 -2.77 11.77
C GLN A 91 -10.37 -2.23 11.81
N ARG A 92 -11.30 -2.84 11.08
CA ARG A 92 -12.72 -2.44 11.07
C ARG A 92 -13.35 -2.46 12.45
N LYS A 93 -12.92 -3.37 13.33
CA LYS A 93 -13.45 -3.52 14.68
C LYS A 93 -12.90 -2.50 15.65
N PHE A 94 -11.66 -2.06 15.49
CA PHE A 94 -10.93 -1.31 16.50
C PHE A 94 -10.49 0.09 16.07
N ALA A 95 -10.37 0.37 14.75
CA ALA A 95 -9.92 1.67 14.28
C ALA A 95 -11.00 2.75 14.47
N SER A 96 -10.62 3.85 15.10
CA SER A 96 -11.50 5.01 15.31
C SER A 96 -10.67 6.28 15.48
N GLY A 97 -11.31 7.45 15.29
CA GLY A 97 -10.67 8.76 15.45
C GLY A 97 -9.52 8.95 14.47
N LYS A 98 -8.36 9.31 14.97
CA LYS A 98 -7.15 9.55 14.18
C LYS A 98 -6.31 8.27 14.10
N VAL A 99 -6.03 7.82 12.89
CA VAL A 99 -5.30 6.57 12.61
C VAL A 99 -3.93 6.90 12.02
N LEU A 100 -2.89 6.25 12.53
CA LEU A 100 -1.54 6.29 11.99
C LEU A 100 -1.22 4.94 11.36
N ASP A 101 -0.85 4.95 10.08
CA ASP A 101 -0.29 3.80 9.35
C ASP A 101 1.20 4.07 9.10
N PHE A 102 2.06 3.48 9.94
CA PHE A 102 3.50 3.69 9.93
C PHE A 102 4.21 2.56 9.17
N GLY A 103 4.98 2.92 8.13
CA GLY A 103 5.56 1.94 7.21
C GLY A 103 4.50 1.29 6.32
N GLY A 104 3.49 2.06 5.93
CA GLY A 104 2.25 1.55 5.33
C GLY A 104 2.36 0.97 3.91
N GLY A 105 3.56 1.04 3.28
CA GLY A 105 3.84 0.39 2.01
C GLY A 105 2.91 0.83 0.87
N ILE A 106 2.11 -0.10 0.35
CA ILE A 106 1.13 0.18 -0.73
C ILE A 106 -0.21 0.77 -0.23
N GLY A 107 -0.33 1.03 1.08
CA GLY A 107 -1.43 1.75 1.68
C GLY A 107 -2.75 0.99 1.79
N THR A 108 -2.76 -0.33 1.72
CA THR A 108 -4.00 -1.12 1.79
C THR A 108 -4.80 -0.82 3.05
N HIS A 109 -4.16 -0.83 4.23
CA HIS A 109 -4.82 -0.56 5.52
C HIS A 109 -5.18 0.91 5.69
N ALA A 110 -4.28 1.83 5.31
CA ALA A 110 -4.55 3.26 5.33
C ALA A 110 -5.78 3.63 4.50
N LEU A 111 -5.84 3.15 3.26
CA LEU A 111 -6.96 3.42 2.36
C LEU A 111 -8.26 2.78 2.87
N ALA A 112 -8.22 1.53 3.35
CA ALA A 112 -9.39 0.89 3.95
C ALA A 112 -9.92 1.66 5.16
N ALA A 113 -9.03 2.17 6.02
CA ALA A 113 -9.42 2.95 7.19
C ALA A 113 -10.19 4.22 6.83
N THR A 114 -9.88 4.86 5.70
CA THR A 114 -10.61 6.08 5.26
C THR A 114 -12.09 5.83 4.98
N PHE A 115 -12.53 4.60 4.78
CA PHE A 115 -13.93 4.24 4.53
C PHE A 115 -14.71 3.91 5.82
N LEU A 116 -14.03 3.84 6.96
CA LEU A 116 -14.68 3.58 8.25
C LEU A 116 -15.33 4.86 8.79
N SER A 117 -16.59 4.75 9.24
CA SER A 117 -17.36 5.89 9.77
C SER A 117 -16.71 6.48 11.02
N ASP A 118 -16.08 5.64 11.84
CA ASP A 118 -15.52 6.03 13.14
C ASP A 118 -14.09 6.58 13.02
N VAL A 119 -13.48 6.52 11.83
CA VAL A 119 -12.17 7.11 11.54
C VAL A 119 -12.38 8.54 11.05
N GLU A 120 -11.72 9.49 11.69
CA GLU A 120 -11.75 10.91 11.32
C GLU A 120 -10.75 11.23 10.22
N HIS A 121 -9.51 10.78 10.40
CA HIS A 121 -8.41 11.04 9.48
C HIS A 121 -7.31 9.99 9.60
N VAL A 122 -6.61 9.72 8.49
CA VAL A 122 -5.50 8.77 8.43
C VAL A 122 -4.21 9.51 8.12
N TRP A 123 -3.17 9.29 8.94
CA TRP A 123 -1.79 9.65 8.62
C TRP A 123 -1.06 8.42 8.09
N PHE A 124 -0.69 8.47 6.83
CA PHE A 124 0.16 7.45 6.20
C PHE A 124 1.61 7.94 6.20
N VAL A 125 2.50 7.12 6.72
CA VAL A 125 3.93 7.42 6.81
C VAL A 125 4.73 6.32 6.15
N ASP A 126 5.60 6.66 5.21
CA ASP A 126 6.51 5.71 4.56
C ASP A 126 7.76 6.41 4.07
N LEU A 127 8.92 5.78 4.20
CA LEU A 127 10.20 6.32 3.76
C LEU A 127 10.33 6.34 2.23
N ASN A 128 9.78 5.32 1.55
CA ASN A 128 9.89 5.20 0.10
C ASN A 128 9.01 6.25 -0.62
N PRO A 129 9.59 7.16 -1.40
CA PRO A 129 8.83 8.18 -2.13
C PRO A 129 7.87 7.57 -3.17
N GLN A 130 8.19 6.42 -3.75
CA GLN A 130 7.31 5.73 -4.69
C GLN A 130 6.06 5.20 -3.99
N ASN A 131 6.19 4.62 -2.78
CA ASN A 131 5.06 4.20 -1.96
C ASN A 131 4.15 5.39 -1.66
N ARG A 132 4.72 6.52 -1.22
CA ARG A 132 3.95 7.74 -0.92
C ARG A 132 3.18 8.25 -2.13
N SER A 133 3.84 8.37 -3.28
CA SER A 133 3.21 8.83 -4.51
C SER A 133 2.12 7.88 -4.99
N PHE A 134 2.34 6.58 -4.86
CA PHE A 134 1.36 5.56 -5.21
C PHE A 134 0.11 5.63 -4.32
N VAL A 135 0.29 5.76 -3.00
CA VAL A 135 -0.83 5.91 -2.06
C VAL A 135 -1.62 7.19 -2.32
N GLN A 136 -0.96 8.31 -2.60
CA GLN A 136 -1.64 9.56 -3.00
C GLN A 136 -2.48 9.38 -4.27
N LYS A 137 -1.93 8.72 -5.30
CA LYS A 137 -2.67 8.41 -6.53
C LYS A 137 -3.88 7.52 -6.24
N ARG A 138 -3.71 6.45 -5.45
CA ARG A 138 -4.82 5.56 -5.06
C ARG A 138 -5.90 6.30 -4.28
N ALA A 139 -5.52 7.14 -3.33
CA ALA A 139 -6.47 7.95 -2.55
C ALA A 139 -7.33 8.83 -3.46
N LYS A 140 -6.73 9.44 -4.48
CA LYS A 140 -7.44 10.25 -5.49
C LYS A 140 -8.38 9.39 -6.34
N LEU A 141 -7.92 8.24 -6.85
CA LEU A 141 -8.73 7.32 -7.65
C LEU A 141 -9.93 6.78 -6.87
N LEU A 142 -9.75 6.56 -5.57
CA LEU A 142 -10.80 6.10 -4.65
C LEU A 142 -11.67 7.25 -4.09
N GLY A 143 -11.32 8.51 -4.36
CA GLY A 143 -12.05 9.70 -3.91
C GLY A 143 -12.02 9.91 -2.41
N VAL A 144 -10.88 9.66 -1.77
CA VAL A 144 -10.65 9.77 -0.32
C VAL A 144 -9.43 10.61 0.05
N GLU A 145 -8.92 11.40 -0.90
CA GLU A 145 -7.74 12.25 -0.70
C GLU A 145 -7.88 13.28 0.42
N ASP A 146 -9.10 13.67 0.76
CA ASP A 146 -9.43 14.57 1.86
C ASP A 146 -9.39 13.92 3.25
N ARG A 147 -9.33 12.58 3.30
CA ARG A 147 -9.32 11.79 4.53
C ARG A 147 -7.98 11.17 4.90
N ILE A 148 -6.96 11.40 4.08
CA ILE A 148 -5.62 10.85 4.29
C ILE A 148 -4.55 11.91 4.03
N SER A 149 -3.54 11.94 4.89
CA SER A 149 -2.31 12.73 4.70
C SER A 149 -1.14 11.80 4.53
N VAL A 150 -0.25 12.11 3.60
CA VAL A 150 0.90 11.26 3.27
C VAL A 150 2.18 11.97 3.64
N HIS A 151 3.01 11.32 4.44
CA HIS A 151 4.21 11.88 5.05
C HIS A 151 5.42 10.97 4.86
N ARG A 152 6.63 11.55 4.88
CA ARG A 152 7.89 10.83 4.94
C ARG A 152 8.18 10.33 6.36
N ASP A 153 7.94 11.18 7.33
CA ASP A 153 8.17 11.00 8.77
C ASP A 153 7.11 11.74 9.58
N LEU A 154 7.16 11.62 10.89
CA LEU A 154 6.23 12.27 11.83
C LEU A 154 6.74 13.64 12.28
#